data_d669ca90262b32f5f7c1cd9ff71598d2
#
_entry.id   d669ca90262b32f5f7c1cd9ff71598d2
#
_cell.length_a   1.000
_cell.length_b   1.000
_cell.length_c   1.000
_cell.angle_alpha   90.00
_cell.angle_beta   90.00
_cell.angle_gamma   90.00
#
_symmetry.space_group_name_H-M   'P 1'
#
loop_
_entity.id
_entity.type
_entity.pdbx_description
1 polymer ?
#
loop_
_entity_poly.entity_id
_entity_poly.type
_entity_poly.pdbx_seq_one_letter_code
_entity_poly.pdbx_strand_id
1 'polypeptide(L)'
;MINMQILHRLQIARGHLEKVLKMVEDDEYCIDIVHQSIAVQAALKKTDEVILENHLKTCVADSIKRGETNKVVREVMEVLQKK
;
A
#
# COMPACT_ATOMS: atom_id res chain seq x y z
N MET A 1 13.75 -7.42 -0.16
CA MET A 1 12.64 -7.88 -0.94
C MET A 1 11.87 -6.79 -1.65
N ILE A 2 12.57 -6.02 -2.43
CA ILE A 2 11.93 -4.95 -3.19
C ILE A 2 11.52 -5.52 -4.54
N ASN A 3 10.23 -5.47 -4.79
CA ASN A 3 9.64 -5.86 -6.07
C ASN A 3 9.52 -4.61 -6.93
N MET A 4 10.01 -4.68 -8.16
CA MET A 4 9.94 -3.54 -9.09
C MET A 4 8.49 -3.11 -9.36
N GLN A 5 7.55 -4.04 -9.33
CA GLN A 5 6.14 -3.74 -9.48
C GLN A 5 5.64 -2.87 -8.32
N ILE A 6 6.07 -3.17 -7.10
CA ILE A 6 5.70 -2.39 -5.91
C ILE A 6 6.28 -0.98 -6.03
N LEU A 7 7.56 -0.87 -6.40
CA LEU A 7 8.20 0.43 -6.58
C LEU A 7 7.47 1.27 -7.63
N HIS A 8 7.13 0.65 -8.76
CA HIS A 8 6.42 1.33 -9.84
C HIS A 8 5.05 1.84 -9.40
N ARG A 9 4.30 1.02 -8.65
CA ARG A 9 3.00 1.41 -8.11
C ARG A 9 3.10 2.60 -7.16
N LEU A 10 4.14 2.62 -6.33
CA LEU A 10 4.36 3.74 -5.40
C LEU A 10 4.76 5.00 -6.14
N GLN A 11 5.56 4.89 -7.20
CA GLN A 11 5.92 6.03 -8.03
C GLN A 11 4.71 6.64 -8.71
N ILE A 12 3.79 5.82 -9.21
CA ILE A 12 2.55 6.29 -9.81
C ILE A 12 1.70 7.00 -8.77
N ALA A 13 1.57 6.43 -7.57
CA ALA A 13 0.80 7.04 -6.48
C ALA A 13 1.41 8.39 -6.08
N ARG A 14 2.73 8.47 -6.04
CA ARG A 14 3.44 9.72 -5.74
C ARG A 14 3.11 10.80 -6.75
N GLY A 15 3.16 10.48 -8.04
CA GLY A 15 2.81 11.43 -9.10
C GLY A 15 1.36 11.89 -8.99
N HIS A 16 0.45 10.98 -8.66
CA HIS A 16 -0.95 11.32 -8.47
C HIS A 16 -1.14 12.23 -7.25
N LEU A 17 -0.41 11.98 -6.17
CA LEU A 17 -0.45 12.84 -4.98
C LEU A 17 0.08 14.24 -5.29
N GLU A 18 1.12 14.36 -6.09
CA GLU A 18 1.63 15.66 -6.55
C GLU A 18 0.57 16.44 -7.30
N LYS A 19 -0.23 15.76 -8.12
CA LYS A 19 -1.36 16.38 -8.81
C LYS A 19 -2.40 16.90 -7.82
N VAL A 20 -2.69 16.15 -6.75
CA VAL A 20 -3.61 16.59 -5.71
C VAL A 20 -3.09 17.84 -5.00
N LEU A 21 -1.79 17.87 -4.71
CA LEU A 21 -1.15 19.06 -4.12
C LEU A 21 -1.35 20.28 -5.01
N LYS A 22 -1.16 20.14 -6.31
CA LYS A 22 -1.35 21.23 -7.24
C LYS A 22 -2.81 21.70 -7.30
N MET A 23 -3.75 20.77 -7.24
CA MET A 23 -5.17 21.12 -7.21
C MET A 23 -5.51 21.99 -5.99
N VAL A 24 -4.93 21.68 -4.83
CA VAL A 24 -5.11 22.48 -3.62
C VAL A 24 -4.47 23.86 -3.80
N GLU A 25 -3.25 23.90 -4.35
CA GLU A 25 -2.57 25.19 -4.62
C GLU A 25 -3.35 26.08 -5.57
N ASP A 26 -4.02 25.48 -6.54
CA ASP A 26 -4.80 26.19 -7.56
C ASP A 26 -6.25 26.49 -7.12
N ASP A 27 -6.60 26.19 -5.86
CA ASP A 27 -7.94 26.39 -5.32
C ASP A 27 -9.05 25.74 -6.15
N GLU A 28 -8.79 24.54 -6.67
CA GLU A 28 -9.79 23.79 -7.42
C GLU A 28 -10.95 23.38 -6.50
N TYR A 29 -12.05 22.98 -7.11
CA TYR A 29 -13.26 22.62 -6.39
C TYR A 29 -12.97 21.49 -5.38
N CYS A 30 -13.37 21.70 -4.13
CA CYS A 30 -12.99 20.82 -3.03
C CYS A 30 -13.46 19.37 -3.21
N ILE A 31 -14.62 19.15 -3.82
CA ILE A 31 -15.12 17.78 -4.06
C ILE A 31 -14.26 17.07 -5.08
N ASP A 32 -13.77 17.78 -6.11
CA ASP A 32 -12.87 17.19 -7.10
C ASP A 32 -11.52 16.80 -6.46
N ILE A 33 -11.02 17.63 -5.55
CA ILE A 33 -9.81 17.34 -4.79
C ILE A 33 -9.99 16.06 -3.96
N VAL A 34 -11.11 15.95 -3.26
CA VAL A 34 -11.40 14.78 -2.43
C VAL A 34 -11.50 13.50 -3.29
N HIS A 35 -12.18 13.60 -4.45
CA HIS A 35 -12.25 12.44 -5.37
C HIS A 35 -10.86 11.97 -5.80
N GLN A 36 -9.97 12.89 -6.13
CA GLN A 36 -8.60 12.55 -6.51
C GLN A 36 -7.81 11.98 -5.34
N SER A 37 -8.01 12.53 -4.14
CA SER A 37 -7.38 12.03 -2.92
C SER A 37 -7.82 10.59 -2.61
N ILE A 38 -9.10 10.28 -2.77
CA ILE A 38 -9.62 8.93 -2.57
C ILE A 38 -8.99 7.96 -3.58
N ALA A 39 -8.78 8.40 -4.81
CA ALA A 39 -8.12 7.57 -5.82
C ALA A 39 -6.66 7.26 -5.43
N VAL A 40 -5.94 8.22 -4.85
CA VAL A 40 -4.58 7.99 -4.33
C VAL A 40 -4.61 6.96 -3.19
N GLN A 41 -5.55 7.09 -2.27
CA GLN A 41 -5.71 6.16 -1.16
C GLN A 41 -6.01 4.75 -1.66
N ALA A 42 -6.87 4.60 -2.67
CA ALA A 42 -7.17 3.31 -3.27
C ALA A 42 -5.91 2.69 -3.92
N ALA A 43 -5.10 3.49 -4.59
CA ALA A 43 -3.85 3.04 -5.18
C ALA A 43 -2.87 2.56 -4.12
N LEU A 44 -2.77 3.27 -3.00
CA LEU A 44 -1.90 2.87 -1.88
C LEU A 44 -2.42 1.58 -1.23
N LYS A 45 -3.73 1.46 -1.04
CA LYS A 45 -4.33 0.25 -0.49
C LYS A 45 -4.02 -0.96 -1.37
N LYS A 46 -4.13 -0.81 -2.69
CA LYS A 46 -3.81 -1.88 -3.63
C LYS A 46 -2.33 -2.26 -3.55
N THR A 47 -1.45 -1.28 -3.39
CA THR A 47 -0.03 -1.52 -3.21
C THR A 47 0.23 -2.32 -1.93
N ASP A 48 -0.45 -1.97 -0.84
CA ASP A 48 -0.35 -2.70 0.43
C ASP A 48 -0.76 -4.16 0.26
N GLU A 49 -1.83 -4.41 -0.49
CA GLU A 49 -2.30 -5.78 -0.78
C GLU A 49 -1.24 -6.57 -1.55
N VAL A 50 -0.58 -5.94 -2.53
CA VAL A 50 0.47 -6.59 -3.30
C VAL A 50 1.68 -6.91 -2.42
N ILE A 51 2.07 -5.98 -1.56
CA ILE A 51 3.18 -6.19 -0.61
C ILE A 51 2.86 -7.35 0.32
N LEU A 52 1.67 -7.36 0.89
CA LEU A 52 1.26 -8.42 1.81
C LEU A 52 1.19 -9.77 1.12
N GLU A 53 0.66 -9.82 -0.11
CA GLU A 53 0.62 -11.05 -0.89
C GLU A 53 2.03 -11.61 -1.12
N ASN A 54 2.97 -10.75 -1.51
CA ASN A 54 4.37 -11.18 -1.71
C ASN A 54 4.99 -11.67 -0.40
N HIS A 55 4.69 -11.01 0.71
CA HIS A 55 5.17 -11.44 2.03
C HIS A 55 4.66 -12.84 2.37
N LEU A 56 3.38 -13.10 2.12
CA LEU A 56 2.78 -14.41 2.37
C LEU A 56 3.39 -15.50 1.49
N LYS A 57 3.70 -15.18 0.24
CA LYS A 57 4.27 -16.17 -0.70
C LYS A 57 5.74 -16.48 -0.44
N THR A 58 6.50 -15.55 0.13
CA THR A 58 7.94 -15.71 0.30
C THR A 58 8.35 -15.78 1.77
N CYS A 59 8.26 -14.67 2.47
CA CYS A 59 8.76 -14.57 3.85
C CYS A 59 7.98 -15.43 4.82
N VAL A 60 6.66 -15.49 4.67
CA VAL A 60 5.81 -16.28 5.57
C VAL A 60 6.04 -17.76 5.35
N ALA A 61 6.13 -18.20 4.09
CA ALA A 61 6.38 -19.59 3.77
C ALA A 61 7.71 -20.06 4.38
N ASP A 62 8.75 -19.24 4.29
CA ASP A 62 10.06 -19.56 4.88
C ASP A 62 9.97 -19.62 6.41
N SER A 63 9.27 -18.68 7.03
CA SER A 63 9.11 -18.66 8.49
C SER A 63 8.35 -19.88 8.98
N ILE A 64 7.34 -20.33 8.25
CA ILE A 64 6.60 -21.54 8.59
C ILE A 64 7.50 -22.77 8.53
N LYS A 65 8.33 -22.86 7.50
CA LYS A 65 9.31 -23.96 7.36
C LYS A 65 10.31 -23.99 8.51
N ARG A 66 10.63 -22.82 9.10
CA ARG A 66 11.53 -22.71 10.23
C ARG A 66 10.82 -22.86 11.59
N GLY A 67 9.53 -23.14 11.59
CA GLY A 67 8.77 -23.32 12.82
C GLY A 67 8.32 -22.02 13.49
N GLU A 68 8.33 -20.90 12.78
CA GLU A 68 7.97 -19.58 13.30
C GLU A 68 6.50 -19.23 13.01
N THR A 69 5.63 -20.23 12.98
CA THR A 69 4.22 -20.06 12.57
C THR A 69 3.47 -19.05 13.44
N ASN A 70 3.64 -19.11 14.77
CA ASN A 70 2.93 -18.21 15.70
C ASN A 70 3.33 -16.75 15.47
N LYS A 71 4.62 -16.51 15.24
CA LYS A 71 5.13 -15.17 14.99
C LYS A 71 4.52 -14.59 13.71
N VAL A 72 4.50 -15.40 12.64
CA VAL A 72 3.96 -15.00 11.34
C VAL A 72 2.48 -14.68 11.43
N VAL A 73 1.70 -15.54 12.09
CA VAL A 73 0.26 -15.30 12.26
C VAL A 73 0.02 -14.00 13.00
N ARG A 74 0.79 -13.72 14.05
CA ARG A 74 0.68 -12.47 14.80
C ARG A 74 0.96 -11.26 13.94
N GLU A 75 2.03 -11.30 13.14
CA GLU A 75 2.39 -10.19 12.26
C GLU A 75 1.29 -9.88 11.24
N VAL A 76 0.75 -10.92 10.60
CA VAL A 76 -0.33 -10.75 9.61
C VAL A 76 -1.58 -10.19 10.28
N MET A 77 -1.93 -10.69 11.47
CA MET A 77 -3.11 -10.20 12.17
C MET A 77 -2.96 -8.74 12.60
N GLU A 78 -1.77 -8.31 13.01
CA GLU A 78 -1.52 -6.92 13.33
C GLU A 78 -1.75 -6.00 12.14
N VAL A 79 -1.26 -6.40 10.97
CA VAL A 79 -1.45 -5.61 9.74
C VAL A 79 -2.93 -5.49 9.39
N LEU A 80 -3.67 -6.59 9.47
CA LEU A 80 -5.10 -6.61 9.13
C LEU A 80 -5.96 -5.81 10.11
N GLN A 81 -5.53 -5.69 11.36
CA GLN A 81 -6.27 -4.96 12.39
C GLN A 81 -6.01 -3.45 12.36
N LYS A 82 -4.93 -3.02 11.75
CA LYS A 82 -4.63 -1.59 11.58
C LYS A 82 -5.52 -1.00 10.49
N LYS A 83 -6.13 0.13 10.80
CA LYS A 83 -6.97 0.86 9.85
C LYS A 83 -6.33 2.17 9.45
#